data_33f4a9c14a9f7220e752ad5cd89a8993
#
_entry.id   33f4a9c14a9f7220e752ad5cd89a8993
#
_cell.length_a   1.000
_cell.length_b   1.000
_cell.length_c   1.000
_cell.angle_alpha   90.00
_cell.angle_beta   90.00
_cell.angle_gamma   90.00
#
_symmetry.space_group_name_H-M   'P 1'
#
loop_
_entity.id
_entity.type
_entity.pdbx_description
1 polymer ?
#
loop_
_entity_poly.entity_id
_entity_poly.type
_entity_poly.pdbx_seq_one_letter_code
_entity_poly.pdbx_strand_id
1 'polypeptide(L)'
;MIYHYYMNDNENKLIPASTVLIIRNGKTSIEVFMVVRHHEIDFASGALVFPGGKVDTNDYNEKLKNLSYIDEESESENIPFKIAAIRESFEEANVLFANDNTSNSLVSVNRLKNLNQWREKFNNNTTSMIEFASTEGLSFSTKNLIPFAHWITPEKMPKRFDTRFYIAEAPKDHEGEHDGSESVDSIWISPQQALEDCYSKKRTIIFPTRLNLEKLSKSSSVEEALDRARNSKIVTVMPSISKIEGEAFLTIPENAGYGIIKEPLKNL
;
A
#
# COMPACT_ATOMS: atom_id res chain seq x y z
N MET A 1 22.49 -21.00 -39.48
CA MET A 1 21.39 -20.03 -39.27
C MET A 1 21.25 -19.88 -37.76
N ILE A 2 21.92 -18.85 -37.17
CA ILE A 2 22.04 -18.62 -35.75
C ILE A 2 20.88 -17.71 -35.39
N TYR A 3 19.89 -18.25 -34.67
CA TYR A 3 18.83 -17.45 -34.04
C TYR A 3 19.44 -16.66 -32.88
N HIS A 4 19.66 -15.39 -33.05
CA HIS A 4 19.89 -14.44 -31.98
C HIS A 4 18.52 -14.24 -31.28
N TYR A 5 18.37 -14.84 -30.11
CA TYR A 5 17.34 -14.45 -29.15
C TYR A 5 17.74 -13.05 -28.65
N TYR A 6 17.05 -12.03 -29.13
CA TYR A 6 17.00 -10.74 -28.45
C TYR A 6 16.23 -10.96 -27.13
N MET A 7 16.95 -11.15 -26.06
CA MET A 7 16.39 -10.98 -24.72
C MET A 7 15.97 -9.52 -24.61
N ASN A 8 14.68 -9.27 -24.46
CA ASN A 8 14.17 -7.96 -24.10
C ASN A 8 14.65 -7.67 -22.68
N ASP A 9 15.58 -6.72 -22.52
CA ASP A 9 16.10 -6.25 -21.22
C ASP A 9 15.03 -5.67 -20.28
N ASN A 10 13.77 -5.60 -20.71
CA ASN A 10 12.62 -5.11 -19.93
C ASN A 10 11.89 -6.19 -19.11
N GLU A 11 12.14 -7.48 -19.33
CA GLU A 11 11.34 -8.56 -18.70
C GLU A 11 11.67 -8.83 -17.22
N ASN A 12 12.68 -8.19 -16.62
CA ASN A 12 13.10 -8.46 -15.24
C ASN A 12 13.19 -7.22 -14.34
N LYS A 13 12.73 -6.05 -14.82
CA LYS A 13 12.83 -4.80 -14.07
C LYS A 13 11.83 -4.78 -12.90
N LEU A 14 12.35 -4.60 -11.68
CA LEU A 14 11.53 -4.31 -10.51
C LEU A 14 10.90 -2.92 -10.63
N ILE A 15 9.58 -2.87 -10.48
CA ILE A 15 8.80 -1.62 -10.48
C ILE A 15 8.62 -1.20 -9.03
N PRO A 16 9.18 -0.05 -8.59
CA PRO A 16 8.95 0.47 -7.27
C PRO A 16 7.46 0.74 -7.05
N ALA A 17 6.94 0.29 -5.92
CA ALA A 17 5.53 0.45 -5.56
C ALA A 17 5.37 0.72 -4.06
N SER A 18 4.27 1.34 -3.70
CA SER A 18 3.94 1.67 -2.33
C SER A 18 2.47 1.37 -2.04
N THR A 19 2.21 0.87 -0.85
CA THR A 19 0.87 0.49 -0.40
C THR A 19 0.68 0.91 1.04
N VAL A 20 -0.52 1.33 1.43
CA VAL A 20 -0.78 1.77 2.79
C VAL A 20 -1.97 1.02 3.42
N LEU A 21 -1.74 0.46 4.60
CA LEU A 21 -2.77 -0.05 5.48
C LEU A 21 -3.33 1.15 6.28
N ILE A 22 -4.42 1.74 5.79
CA ILE A 22 -5.11 2.83 6.47
C ILE A 22 -6.01 2.20 7.52
N ILE A 23 -5.78 2.48 8.80
CA ILE A 23 -6.47 1.83 9.91
C ILE A 23 -7.23 2.82 10.79
N ARG A 24 -8.29 2.34 11.42
CA ARG A 24 -9.03 3.08 12.45
C ARG A 24 -9.54 2.15 13.55
N ASN A 25 -9.90 2.70 14.71
CA ASN A 25 -10.65 1.94 15.69
C ASN A 25 -12.12 1.84 15.24
N GLY A 26 -12.59 0.62 15.01
CA GLY A 26 -13.99 0.32 14.77
C GLY A 26 -14.77 0.19 16.09
N LYS A 27 -16.04 -0.25 16.02
CA LYS A 27 -16.89 -0.42 17.22
C LYS A 27 -16.41 -1.53 18.14
N THR A 28 -15.87 -2.60 17.60
CA THR A 28 -15.49 -3.82 18.36
C THR A 28 -14.04 -4.23 18.16
N SER A 29 -13.40 -3.79 17.09
CA SER A 29 -12.05 -4.15 16.72
C SER A 29 -11.46 -3.09 15.80
N ILE A 30 -10.16 -3.18 15.53
CA ILE A 30 -9.51 -2.40 14.47
C ILE A 30 -10.15 -2.69 13.13
N GLU A 31 -10.28 -1.66 12.30
CA GLU A 31 -10.70 -1.76 10.89
C GLU A 31 -9.59 -1.24 9.98
N VAL A 32 -9.49 -1.81 8.80
CA VAL A 32 -8.60 -1.37 7.73
C VAL A 32 -9.42 -1.01 6.50
N PHE A 33 -9.03 0.08 5.84
CA PHE A 33 -9.64 0.49 4.58
C PHE A 33 -9.10 -0.36 3.45
N MET A 34 -10.00 -0.93 2.65
CA MET A 34 -9.64 -1.74 1.50
C MET A 34 -10.50 -1.37 0.30
N VAL A 35 -9.96 -1.54 -0.89
CA VAL A 35 -10.64 -1.28 -2.17
C VAL A 35 -10.76 -2.55 -3.00
N VAL A 36 -11.81 -2.64 -3.81
CA VAL A 36 -12.00 -3.73 -4.77
C VAL A 36 -11.51 -3.27 -6.14
N ARG A 37 -10.47 -3.91 -6.66
CA ARG A 37 -9.90 -3.57 -7.97
C ARG A 37 -10.88 -3.83 -9.11
N HIS A 38 -10.85 -2.94 -10.10
CA HIS A 38 -11.68 -3.10 -11.29
C HIS A 38 -11.35 -4.42 -12.03
N HIS A 39 -12.36 -5.08 -12.57
CA HIS A 39 -12.20 -6.37 -13.26
C HIS A 39 -11.37 -6.32 -14.53
N GLU A 40 -11.20 -5.16 -15.14
CA GLU A 40 -10.40 -4.95 -16.36
C GLU A 40 -8.90 -4.75 -16.09
N ILE A 41 -8.48 -4.74 -14.82
CA ILE A 41 -7.06 -4.58 -14.45
C ILE A 41 -6.36 -5.95 -14.52
N ASP A 42 -5.26 -6.04 -15.25
CA ASP A 42 -4.52 -7.29 -15.52
C ASP A 42 -4.04 -8.04 -14.27
N PHE A 43 -3.76 -7.35 -13.18
CA PHE A 43 -3.23 -7.97 -11.95
C PHE A 43 -4.23 -7.87 -10.81
N ALA A 44 -4.54 -9.03 -10.18
CA ALA A 44 -5.45 -9.14 -9.04
C ALA A 44 -6.85 -8.55 -9.30
N SER A 45 -7.39 -8.77 -10.50
CA SER A 45 -8.74 -8.36 -10.93
C SER A 45 -9.80 -8.79 -9.92
N GLY A 46 -10.66 -7.86 -9.49
CA GLY A 46 -11.73 -8.12 -8.52
C GLY A 46 -11.25 -8.45 -7.10
N ALA A 47 -9.94 -8.39 -6.83
CA ALA A 47 -9.42 -8.67 -5.50
C ALA A 47 -9.60 -7.47 -4.56
N LEU A 48 -9.80 -7.79 -3.28
CA LEU A 48 -9.77 -6.84 -2.19
C LEU A 48 -8.31 -6.55 -1.82
N VAL A 49 -7.89 -5.29 -1.94
CA VAL A 49 -6.50 -4.86 -1.73
C VAL A 49 -6.45 -3.60 -0.86
N PHE A 50 -5.29 -3.29 -0.31
CA PHE A 50 -5.03 -1.99 0.30
C PHE A 50 -4.78 -0.94 -0.80
N PRO A 51 -5.09 0.35 -0.59
CA PRO A 51 -4.74 1.43 -1.50
C PRO A 51 -3.24 1.46 -1.78
N GLY A 52 -2.87 1.67 -3.05
CA GLY A 52 -1.47 1.75 -3.41
C GLY A 52 -1.20 1.46 -4.88
N GLY A 53 -0.05 1.96 -5.35
CA GLY A 53 0.37 1.82 -6.74
C GLY A 53 1.87 2.02 -6.93
N LYS A 54 2.26 2.39 -8.14
CA LYS A 54 3.66 2.59 -8.51
C LYS A 54 4.19 3.89 -7.92
N VAL A 55 5.47 3.90 -7.60
CA VAL A 55 6.19 5.16 -7.35
C VAL A 55 6.38 5.85 -8.70
N ASP A 56 5.83 7.04 -8.86
CA ASP A 56 5.98 7.86 -10.04
C ASP A 56 7.35 8.55 -10.07
N THR A 57 7.84 8.89 -11.27
CA THR A 57 9.09 9.62 -11.44
C THR A 57 9.06 10.97 -10.69
N ASN A 58 7.90 11.62 -10.64
CA ASN A 58 7.70 12.87 -9.93
C ASN A 58 7.81 12.72 -8.40
N ASP A 59 7.55 11.53 -7.84
CA ASP A 59 7.64 11.26 -6.41
C ASP A 59 9.11 11.29 -5.92
N TYR A 60 10.10 11.16 -6.82
CA TYR A 60 11.55 11.30 -6.53
C TYR A 60 12.05 12.73 -6.51
N ASN A 61 11.21 13.73 -6.73
CA ASN A 61 11.68 15.12 -6.78
C ASN A 61 12.17 15.59 -5.41
N GLU A 62 13.42 16.05 -5.35
CA GLU A 62 14.08 16.48 -4.10
C GLU A 62 13.31 17.60 -3.35
N LYS A 63 12.53 18.43 -4.05
CA LYS A 63 11.71 19.45 -3.40
C LYS A 63 10.65 18.87 -2.47
N LEU A 64 10.23 17.60 -2.69
CA LEU A 64 9.27 16.92 -1.83
C LEU A 64 9.82 16.66 -0.43
N LYS A 65 11.13 16.56 -0.26
CA LYS A 65 11.76 16.49 1.08
C LYS A 65 11.40 17.71 1.93
N ASN A 66 11.47 18.91 1.33
CA ASN A 66 11.16 20.16 2.02
C ASN A 66 9.65 20.35 2.30
N LEU A 67 8.81 19.62 1.58
CA LEU A 67 7.36 19.60 1.75
C LEU A 67 6.89 18.40 2.62
N SER A 68 7.82 17.72 3.27
CA SER A 68 7.56 16.52 4.06
C SER A 68 7.98 16.70 5.51
N TYR A 69 7.17 16.23 6.44
CA TYR A 69 7.57 16.11 7.84
C TYR A 69 8.42 14.86 8.00
N ILE A 70 9.74 15.02 8.14
CA ILE A 70 10.73 13.94 8.28
C ILE A 70 11.19 13.94 9.73
N ASP A 71 11.14 12.76 10.40
CA ASP A 71 11.60 12.65 11.79
C ASP A 71 13.13 12.45 11.90
N GLU A 72 13.78 11.82 10.90
CA GLU A 72 15.23 11.57 10.88
C GLU A 72 15.80 11.57 9.45
N GLU A 73 17.07 11.98 9.32
CA GLU A 73 17.80 11.97 8.05
C GLU A 73 17.92 10.57 7.41
N SER A 74 17.94 9.52 8.24
CA SER A 74 18.00 8.12 7.80
C SER A 74 16.77 7.66 6.99
N GLU A 75 15.67 8.41 7.02
CA GLU A 75 14.44 8.09 6.27
C GLU A 75 14.39 8.72 4.87
N SER A 76 15.39 9.51 4.48
CA SER A 76 15.37 10.26 3.21
C SER A 76 15.23 9.37 1.97
N GLU A 77 15.80 8.17 1.98
CA GLU A 77 15.68 7.18 0.88
C GLU A 77 14.24 6.63 0.72
N ASN A 78 13.44 6.70 1.77
CA ASN A 78 12.06 6.22 1.78
C ASN A 78 11.03 7.29 1.36
N ILE A 79 11.44 8.55 1.26
CA ILE A 79 10.53 9.66 0.93
C ILE A 79 9.76 9.42 -0.37
N PRO A 80 10.36 9.01 -1.51
CA PRO A 80 9.59 8.74 -2.73
C PRO A 80 8.48 7.72 -2.53
N PHE A 81 8.74 6.66 -1.78
CA PHE A 81 7.75 5.63 -1.47
C PHE A 81 6.64 6.13 -0.54
N LYS A 82 6.98 6.95 0.48
CA LYS A 82 5.98 7.56 1.36
C LYS A 82 5.12 8.59 0.61
N ILE A 83 5.71 9.38 -0.29
CA ILE A 83 4.98 10.31 -1.15
C ILE A 83 4.02 9.54 -2.08
N ALA A 84 4.49 8.49 -2.74
CA ALA A 84 3.63 7.61 -3.53
C ALA A 84 2.46 7.05 -2.70
N ALA A 85 2.74 6.55 -1.48
CA ALA A 85 1.69 6.06 -0.58
C ALA A 85 0.66 7.13 -0.23
N ILE A 86 1.07 8.40 0.00
CA ILE A 86 0.16 9.52 0.27
C ILE A 86 -0.65 9.87 -0.98
N ARG A 87 -0.02 9.91 -2.15
CA ARG A 87 -0.69 10.17 -3.43
C ARG A 87 -1.75 9.13 -3.71
N GLU A 88 -1.39 7.84 -3.68
CA GLU A 88 -2.28 6.72 -3.93
C GLU A 88 -3.44 6.65 -2.89
N SER A 89 -3.15 6.95 -1.60
CA SER A 89 -4.20 7.04 -0.58
C SER A 89 -5.22 8.13 -0.90
N PHE A 90 -4.77 9.26 -1.45
CA PHE A 90 -5.65 10.35 -1.83
C PHE A 90 -6.42 10.02 -3.11
N GLU A 91 -5.75 9.49 -4.12
CA GLU A 91 -6.35 9.09 -5.41
C GLU A 91 -7.40 7.98 -5.21
N GLU A 92 -7.00 6.84 -4.67
CA GLU A 92 -7.83 5.64 -4.59
C GLU A 92 -8.81 5.63 -3.41
N ALA A 93 -8.46 6.28 -2.29
CA ALA A 93 -9.21 6.17 -1.04
C ALA A 93 -9.79 7.49 -0.52
N ASN A 94 -9.51 8.63 -1.14
CA ASN A 94 -9.87 9.96 -0.60
C ASN A 94 -9.42 10.17 0.85
N VAL A 95 -8.25 9.65 1.20
CA VAL A 95 -7.60 9.82 2.50
C VAL A 95 -6.27 10.53 2.29
N LEU A 96 -6.12 11.73 2.84
CA LEU A 96 -4.95 12.57 2.62
C LEU A 96 -4.10 12.71 3.89
N PHE A 97 -2.89 12.18 3.85
CA PHE A 97 -1.89 12.36 4.91
C PHE A 97 -1.06 13.62 4.66
N ALA A 98 -1.64 14.78 4.88
CA ALA A 98 -0.99 16.07 4.77
C ALA A 98 -1.44 17.02 5.88
N ASN A 99 -0.57 17.94 6.27
CA ASN A 99 -0.90 19.03 7.17
C ASN A 99 -1.25 20.28 6.34
N ASP A 100 -2.26 20.98 6.77
CA ASP A 100 -2.56 22.34 6.30
C ASP A 100 -1.59 23.31 6.99
N ASN A 101 -0.80 24.04 6.20
CA ASN A 101 0.26 24.93 6.72
C ASN A 101 -0.30 26.12 7.49
N THR A 102 -1.59 26.44 7.33
CA THR A 102 -2.23 27.52 8.10
C THR A 102 -2.59 27.11 9.51
N SER A 103 -3.05 25.86 9.70
CA SER A 103 -3.45 25.33 10.99
C SER A 103 -2.36 24.47 11.66
N ASN A 104 -1.32 24.10 10.91
CA ASN A 104 -0.26 23.17 11.31
C ASN A 104 -0.80 21.83 11.86
N SER A 105 -1.95 21.40 11.33
CA SER A 105 -2.63 20.16 11.71
C SER A 105 -3.00 19.35 10.45
N LEU A 106 -3.28 18.07 10.60
CA LEU A 106 -3.78 17.24 9.50
C LEU A 106 -5.01 17.89 8.84
N VAL A 107 -5.08 17.81 7.52
CA VAL A 107 -6.20 18.30 6.72
C VAL A 107 -7.52 17.79 7.28
N SER A 108 -8.42 18.70 7.62
CA SER A 108 -9.76 18.35 8.11
C SER A 108 -10.65 17.83 6.99
N VAL A 109 -11.73 17.11 7.33
CA VAL A 109 -12.71 16.60 6.35
C VAL A 109 -13.32 17.73 5.50
N ASN A 110 -13.56 18.92 6.07
CA ASN A 110 -14.08 20.06 5.33
C ASN A 110 -13.06 20.60 4.32
N ARG A 111 -11.78 20.62 4.70
CA ARG A 111 -10.69 21.02 3.80
C ARG A 111 -10.52 19.98 2.70
N LEU A 112 -10.59 18.68 3.03
CA LEU A 112 -10.47 17.57 2.08
C LEU A 112 -11.51 17.66 0.96
N LYS A 113 -12.77 18.00 1.28
CA LYS A 113 -13.84 18.19 0.28
C LYS A 113 -13.47 19.24 -0.76
N ASN A 114 -12.79 20.31 -0.37
CA ASN A 114 -12.36 21.37 -1.29
C ASN A 114 -11.17 20.93 -2.17
N LEU A 115 -10.51 19.83 -1.82
CA LEU A 115 -9.37 19.26 -2.56
C LEU A 115 -9.78 18.18 -3.58
N ASN A 116 -11.06 17.78 -3.63
CA ASN A 116 -11.51 16.67 -4.51
C ASN A 116 -11.17 16.88 -5.98
N GLN A 117 -11.14 18.13 -6.48
CA GLN A 117 -10.72 18.43 -7.85
C GLN A 117 -9.30 17.97 -8.17
N TRP A 118 -8.45 17.82 -7.16
CA TRP A 118 -7.07 17.33 -7.33
C TRP A 118 -7.02 15.82 -7.55
N ARG A 119 -7.98 15.05 -6.98
CA ARG A 119 -8.07 13.60 -7.26
C ARG A 119 -8.25 13.35 -8.76
N GLU A 120 -9.15 14.08 -9.42
CA GLU A 120 -9.35 13.97 -10.87
C GLU A 120 -8.09 14.34 -11.66
N LYS A 121 -7.35 15.38 -11.22
CA LYS A 121 -6.09 15.76 -11.85
C LYS A 121 -5.02 14.69 -11.71
N PHE A 122 -4.91 14.06 -10.54
CA PHE A 122 -4.00 12.95 -10.31
C PHE A 122 -4.37 11.74 -11.17
N ASN A 123 -5.62 11.30 -11.14
CA ASN A 123 -6.12 10.19 -11.95
C ASN A 123 -5.86 10.40 -13.46
N ASN A 124 -5.91 11.65 -13.92
CA ASN A 124 -5.62 12.01 -15.31
C ASN A 124 -4.13 12.32 -15.58
N ASN A 125 -3.25 12.18 -14.60
CA ASN A 125 -1.81 12.50 -14.69
C ASN A 125 -1.53 13.95 -15.16
N THR A 126 -2.38 14.91 -14.75
CA THR A 126 -2.29 16.34 -15.16
C THR A 126 -1.72 17.24 -14.06
N THR A 127 -1.28 16.69 -12.95
CA THR A 127 -0.67 17.42 -11.84
C THR A 127 0.46 16.64 -11.18
N SER A 128 1.11 17.24 -10.17
CA SER A 128 2.14 16.61 -9.34
C SER A 128 1.93 16.93 -7.87
N MET A 129 2.52 16.10 -6.99
CA MET A 129 2.48 16.35 -5.54
C MET A 129 3.09 17.71 -5.15
N ILE A 130 4.10 18.20 -5.90
CA ILE A 130 4.69 19.52 -5.67
C ILE A 130 3.68 20.62 -6.01
N GLU A 131 3.05 20.56 -7.18
CA GLU A 131 2.06 21.54 -7.59
C GLU A 131 0.87 21.58 -6.62
N PHE A 132 0.38 20.40 -6.25
CA PHE A 132 -0.67 20.24 -5.27
C PHE A 132 -0.33 20.90 -3.92
N ALA A 133 0.81 20.51 -3.32
CA ALA A 133 1.21 21.04 -2.03
C ALA A 133 1.46 22.55 -2.07
N SER A 134 2.13 23.05 -3.14
CA SER A 134 2.44 24.47 -3.27
C SER A 134 1.20 25.34 -3.49
N THR A 135 0.24 24.84 -4.28
CA THR A 135 -0.99 25.59 -4.57
C THR A 135 -1.93 25.63 -3.37
N GLU A 136 -2.02 24.52 -2.66
CA GLU A 136 -2.97 24.37 -1.55
C GLU A 136 -2.36 24.67 -0.17
N GLY A 137 -1.05 25.02 -0.10
CA GLY A 137 -0.38 25.31 1.16
C GLY A 137 -0.32 24.10 2.09
N LEU A 138 0.12 22.95 1.56
CA LEU A 138 0.17 21.69 2.28
C LEU A 138 1.61 21.23 2.53
N SER A 139 1.79 20.42 3.56
CA SER A 139 3.02 19.66 3.82
C SER A 139 2.68 18.20 4.11
N PHE A 140 3.39 17.24 3.49
CA PHE A 140 3.06 15.82 3.58
C PHE A 140 3.47 15.22 4.92
N SER A 141 2.56 14.50 5.55
CA SER A 141 2.76 13.85 6.86
C SER A 141 3.44 12.50 6.75
N THR A 142 4.62 12.46 6.13
CA THR A 142 5.39 11.23 5.93
C THR A 142 5.74 10.50 7.22
N LYS A 143 5.85 11.21 8.35
CA LYS A 143 6.06 10.64 9.69
C LYS A 143 4.92 9.74 10.16
N ASN A 144 3.69 9.95 9.66
CA ASN A 144 2.54 9.14 10.03
C ASN A 144 2.53 7.77 9.32
N LEU A 145 3.34 7.61 8.27
CA LEU A 145 3.47 6.35 7.54
C LEU A 145 4.59 5.52 8.13
N ILE A 146 4.22 4.55 8.96
CA ILE A 146 5.15 3.66 9.65
C ILE A 146 5.44 2.45 8.75
N PRO A 147 6.71 2.07 8.50
CA PRO A 147 7.02 0.86 7.74
C PRO A 147 6.35 -0.38 8.36
N PHE A 148 5.69 -1.20 7.53
CA PHE A 148 4.96 -2.39 7.98
C PHE A 148 5.47 -3.69 7.38
N ALA A 149 5.77 -3.69 6.07
CA ALA A 149 6.28 -4.85 5.36
C ALA A 149 6.99 -4.44 4.07
N HIS A 150 7.81 -5.34 3.52
CA HIS A 150 8.49 -5.15 2.25
C HIS A 150 8.40 -6.44 1.43
N TRP A 151 7.80 -6.37 0.24
CA TRP A 151 7.56 -7.52 -0.63
C TRP A 151 8.09 -7.30 -2.03
N ILE A 152 8.81 -8.29 -2.55
CA ILE A 152 9.32 -8.31 -3.92
C ILE A 152 8.64 -9.46 -4.66
N THR A 153 8.08 -9.18 -5.83
CA THR A 153 7.48 -10.21 -6.68
C THR A 153 8.54 -11.24 -7.12
N PRO A 154 8.23 -12.55 -7.11
CA PRO A 154 9.15 -13.61 -7.54
C PRO A 154 9.75 -13.38 -8.94
N GLU A 155 10.99 -13.86 -9.15
CA GLU A 155 11.75 -13.62 -10.39
C GLU A 155 11.08 -14.12 -11.68
N LYS A 156 10.29 -15.19 -11.58
CA LYS A 156 9.64 -15.81 -12.75
C LYS A 156 8.32 -15.18 -13.16
N MET A 157 7.90 -14.11 -12.47
CA MET A 157 6.66 -13.43 -12.81
C MET A 157 6.89 -12.40 -13.92
N PRO A 158 5.94 -12.26 -14.88
CA PRO A 158 6.10 -11.38 -16.04
C PRO A 158 6.13 -9.89 -15.67
N LYS A 159 5.53 -9.52 -14.55
CA LYS A 159 5.54 -8.16 -14.01
C LYS A 159 5.92 -8.22 -12.55
N ARG A 160 6.96 -7.49 -12.18
CA ARG A 160 7.54 -7.56 -10.85
C ARG A 160 7.53 -6.22 -10.16
N PHE A 161 7.11 -6.23 -8.90
CA PHE A 161 7.05 -5.06 -8.04
C PHE A 161 8.01 -5.21 -6.86
N ASP A 162 8.61 -4.08 -6.48
CA ASP A 162 9.30 -3.85 -5.22
C ASP A 162 8.37 -2.99 -4.36
N THR A 163 7.54 -3.63 -3.52
CA THR A 163 6.44 -2.97 -2.82
C THR A 163 6.77 -2.75 -1.36
N ARG A 164 6.79 -1.48 -0.94
CA ARG A 164 6.87 -1.09 0.47
C ARG A 164 5.47 -0.86 1.01
N PHE A 165 5.16 -1.55 2.11
CA PHE A 165 3.89 -1.41 2.82
C PHE A 165 4.10 -0.52 4.04
N TYR A 166 3.23 0.45 4.17
CA TYR A 166 3.17 1.33 5.34
C TYR A 166 1.85 1.10 6.08
N ILE A 167 1.83 1.42 7.38
CA ILE A 167 0.61 1.47 8.18
C ILE A 167 0.45 2.88 8.72
N ALA A 168 -0.79 3.39 8.71
CA ALA A 168 -1.11 4.71 9.23
C ALA A 168 -2.54 4.75 9.78
N GLU A 169 -2.73 5.47 10.89
CA GLU A 169 -4.06 5.80 11.38
C GLU A 169 -4.73 6.80 10.43
N ALA A 170 -5.98 6.55 10.05
CA ALA A 170 -6.75 7.46 9.23
C ALA A 170 -6.86 8.84 9.91
N PRO A 171 -6.68 9.95 9.17
CA PRO A 171 -6.96 11.26 9.72
C PRO A 171 -8.41 11.32 10.22
N LYS A 172 -8.63 12.07 11.31
CA LYS A 172 -9.93 12.15 11.95
C LYS A 172 -11.02 12.56 10.94
N ASP A 173 -12.14 11.85 10.98
CA ASP A 173 -13.33 12.09 10.14
C ASP A 173 -13.12 11.89 8.62
N HIS A 174 -11.98 11.33 8.19
CA HIS A 174 -11.81 10.86 6.81
C HIS A 174 -12.51 9.51 6.65
N GLU A 175 -13.68 9.51 5.98
CA GLU A 175 -14.48 8.28 5.83
C GLU A 175 -13.88 7.30 4.80
N GLY A 176 -13.09 7.80 3.87
CA GLY A 176 -12.59 7.01 2.74
C GLY A 176 -13.65 6.76 1.67
N GLU A 177 -13.26 6.86 0.41
CA GLU A 177 -14.14 6.65 -0.74
C GLU A 177 -13.29 6.23 -1.95
N HIS A 178 -13.67 5.13 -2.61
CA HIS A 178 -13.00 4.68 -3.84
C HIS A 178 -13.13 5.73 -4.97
N ASP A 179 -12.25 5.63 -5.96
CA ASP A 179 -12.18 6.59 -7.07
C ASP A 179 -13.21 6.33 -8.17
N GLY A 180 -13.77 5.11 -8.24
CA GLY A 180 -14.76 4.69 -9.24
C GLY A 180 -14.16 4.34 -10.61
N SER A 181 -12.83 4.38 -10.75
CA SER A 181 -12.11 4.06 -12.00
C SER A 181 -11.21 2.82 -11.85
N GLU A 182 -10.14 2.91 -11.08
CA GLU A 182 -9.28 1.76 -10.75
C GLU A 182 -9.90 0.86 -9.69
N SER A 183 -10.73 1.42 -8.81
CA SER A 183 -11.46 0.74 -7.75
C SER A 183 -12.97 0.95 -7.89
N VAL A 184 -13.73 -0.15 -7.83
CA VAL A 184 -15.19 -0.17 -8.05
C VAL A 184 -16.01 -0.20 -6.77
N ASP A 185 -15.37 -0.50 -5.65
CA ASP A 185 -15.98 -0.56 -4.31
C ASP A 185 -14.91 -0.34 -3.24
N SER A 186 -15.32 0.07 -2.06
CA SER A 186 -14.43 0.23 -0.91
C SER A 186 -15.14 -0.14 0.39
N ILE A 187 -14.36 -0.57 1.36
CA ILE A 187 -14.89 -1.03 2.65
C ILE A 187 -13.91 -0.80 3.79
N TRP A 188 -14.45 -0.34 4.93
CA TRP A 188 -13.80 -0.51 6.22
C TRP A 188 -14.17 -1.90 6.75
N ILE A 189 -13.17 -2.75 6.98
CA ILE A 189 -13.38 -4.14 7.39
C ILE A 189 -12.37 -4.52 8.46
N SER A 190 -12.78 -5.32 9.45
CA SER A 190 -11.80 -5.88 10.38
C SER A 190 -10.87 -6.87 9.66
N PRO A 191 -9.59 -6.96 10.04
CA PRO A 191 -8.68 -7.95 9.47
C PRO A 191 -9.22 -9.37 9.59
N GLN A 192 -9.86 -9.72 10.69
CA GLN A 192 -10.48 -11.03 10.93
C GLN A 192 -11.59 -11.31 9.93
N GLN A 193 -12.53 -10.36 9.73
CA GLN A 193 -13.62 -10.54 8.78
C GLN A 193 -13.10 -10.64 7.34
N ALA A 194 -12.09 -9.85 6.97
CA ALA A 194 -11.47 -9.95 5.65
C ALA A 194 -10.85 -11.34 5.40
N LEU A 195 -10.19 -11.91 6.41
CA LEU A 195 -9.64 -13.26 6.37
C LEU A 195 -10.72 -14.34 6.30
N GLU A 196 -11.81 -14.23 7.06
CA GLU A 196 -12.97 -15.13 6.98
C GLU A 196 -13.60 -15.09 5.58
N ASP A 197 -13.80 -13.89 5.03
CA ASP A 197 -14.33 -13.70 3.67
C ASP A 197 -13.39 -14.31 2.60
N CYS A 198 -12.07 -14.26 2.82
CA CYS A 198 -11.07 -14.90 1.97
C CYS A 198 -11.14 -16.42 2.04
N TYR A 199 -11.10 -17.00 3.24
CA TYR A 199 -11.11 -18.46 3.42
C TYR A 199 -12.45 -19.10 3.01
N SER A 200 -13.56 -18.39 3.18
CA SER A 200 -14.86 -18.81 2.68
C SER A 200 -15.07 -18.58 1.17
N LYS A 201 -14.05 -18.02 0.47
CA LYS A 201 -14.11 -17.68 -0.97
C LYS A 201 -15.17 -16.64 -1.33
N LYS A 202 -15.63 -15.88 -0.36
CA LYS A 202 -16.56 -14.76 -0.58
C LYS A 202 -15.85 -13.58 -1.23
N ARG A 203 -14.55 -13.37 -0.90
CA ARG A 203 -13.69 -12.34 -1.50
C ARG A 203 -12.36 -12.94 -1.94
N THR A 204 -11.83 -12.45 -3.04
CA THR A 204 -10.46 -12.77 -3.48
C THR A 204 -9.48 -11.83 -2.77
N ILE A 205 -8.51 -12.38 -2.09
CA ILE A 205 -7.41 -11.64 -1.45
C ILE A 205 -6.11 -12.34 -1.81
N ILE A 206 -5.19 -11.60 -2.45
CA ILE A 206 -3.92 -12.17 -2.89
C ILE A 206 -2.97 -12.45 -1.72
N PHE A 207 -2.05 -13.37 -1.90
CA PHE A 207 -1.16 -13.89 -0.86
C PHE A 207 -0.46 -12.82 -0.01
N PRO A 208 0.23 -11.79 -0.55
CA PRO A 208 0.86 -10.76 0.29
C PRO A 208 -0.15 -9.97 1.12
N THR A 209 -1.32 -9.64 0.54
CA THR A 209 -2.39 -8.90 1.23
C THR A 209 -2.96 -9.74 2.39
N ARG A 210 -3.20 -11.04 2.15
CA ARG A 210 -3.70 -11.97 3.18
C ARG A 210 -2.72 -12.08 4.35
N LEU A 211 -1.42 -12.28 4.09
CA LEU A 211 -0.42 -12.39 5.16
C LEU A 211 -0.26 -11.07 5.94
N ASN A 212 -0.36 -9.92 5.28
CA ASN A 212 -0.36 -8.63 5.96
C ASN A 212 -1.62 -8.42 6.81
N LEU A 213 -2.79 -8.91 6.38
CA LEU A 213 -4.01 -8.95 7.21
C LEU A 213 -3.83 -9.88 8.43
N GLU A 214 -3.24 -11.06 8.25
CA GLU A 214 -2.92 -11.98 9.37
C GLU A 214 -1.97 -11.33 10.38
N LYS A 215 -0.96 -10.56 9.90
CA LYS A 215 -0.06 -9.79 10.76
C LYS A 215 -0.81 -8.69 11.52
N LEU A 216 -1.68 -7.93 10.83
CA LEU A 216 -2.48 -6.85 11.40
C LEU A 216 -3.53 -7.39 12.40
N SER A 217 -4.13 -8.56 12.15
CA SER A 217 -5.16 -9.17 12.99
C SER A 217 -4.69 -9.54 14.41
N LYS A 218 -3.37 -9.51 14.66
CA LYS A 218 -2.78 -9.73 15.99
C LYS A 218 -2.89 -8.51 16.90
N SER A 219 -3.42 -7.39 16.40
CA SER A 219 -3.60 -6.15 17.15
C SER A 219 -5.07 -5.89 17.40
N SER A 220 -5.40 -5.46 18.60
CA SER A 220 -6.78 -5.18 19.05
C SER A 220 -7.18 -3.71 18.89
N SER A 221 -6.19 -2.81 18.76
CA SER A 221 -6.39 -1.36 18.60
C SER A 221 -5.39 -0.76 17.62
N VAL A 222 -5.70 0.46 17.15
CA VAL A 222 -4.80 1.25 16.30
C VAL A 222 -3.46 1.46 17.01
N GLU A 223 -3.47 1.89 18.27
CA GLU A 223 -2.26 2.14 19.06
C GLU A 223 -1.36 0.89 19.11
N GLU A 224 -1.93 -0.27 19.43
CA GLU A 224 -1.18 -1.53 19.46
C GLU A 224 -0.61 -1.88 18.08
N ALA A 225 -1.38 -1.69 17.00
CA ALA A 225 -0.93 -1.98 15.64
C ALA A 225 0.26 -1.08 15.22
N LEU A 226 0.18 0.21 15.52
CA LEU A 226 1.25 1.17 15.23
C LEU A 226 2.51 0.89 16.08
N ASP A 227 2.34 0.56 17.36
CA ASP A 227 3.47 0.25 18.24
C ASP A 227 4.17 -1.06 17.81
N ARG A 228 3.40 -2.08 17.46
CA ARG A 228 3.97 -3.31 16.87
C ARG A 228 4.76 -3.02 15.59
N ALA A 229 4.24 -2.16 14.71
CA ALA A 229 4.92 -1.78 13.49
C ALA A 229 6.24 -1.04 13.77
N ARG A 230 6.23 -0.04 14.67
CA ARG A 230 7.45 0.72 15.06
C ARG A 230 8.55 -0.18 15.63
N ASN A 231 8.15 -1.19 16.43
CA ASN A 231 9.09 -2.09 17.08
C ASN A 231 9.44 -3.33 16.26
N SER A 232 8.92 -3.47 15.04
CA SER A 232 9.17 -4.61 14.16
C SER A 232 10.32 -4.34 13.20
N LYS A 233 11.28 -5.26 13.11
CA LYS A 233 12.27 -5.24 12.04
C LYS A 233 11.63 -5.65 10.73
N ILE A 234 11.74 -4.83 9.71
CA ILE A 234 11.27 -5.16 8.36
C ILE A 234 12.26 -6.13 7.70
N VAL A 235 11.74 -7.26 7.28
CA VAL A 235 12.48 -8.25 6.48
C VAL A 235 11.86 -8.27 5.09
N THR A 236 12.70 -8.13 4.06
CA THR A 236 12.25 -8.22 2.67
C THR A 236 11.79 -9.64 2.36
N VAL A 237 10.57 -9.77 1.86
CA VAL A 237 9.97 -11.03 1.46
C VAL A 237 9.95 -11.13 -0.07
N MET A 238 10.75 -12.03 -0.61
CA MET A 238 10.64 -12.47 -2.01
C MET A 238 10.25 -13.94 -2.01
N PRO A 239 8.98 -14.28 -2.26
CA PRO A 239 8.55 -15.67 -2.25
C PRO A 239 9.26 -16.48 -3.32
N SER A 240 9.56 -17.73 -2.99
CA SER A 240 10.15 -18.69 -3.92
C SER A 240 9.27 -19.94 -4.03
N ILE A 241 9.32 -20.60 -5.20
CA ILE A 241 8.62 -21.85 -5.41
C ILE A 241 9.58 -23.00 -5.13
N SER A 242 9.21 -23.87 -4.19
CA SER A 242 9.93 -25.11 -3.87
C SER A 242 9.03 -26.32 -4.14
N LYS A 243 9.65 -27.48 -4.45
CA LYS A 243 8.94 -28.75 -4.53
C LYS A 243 9.32 -29.59 -3.32
N ILE A 244 8.32 -30.03 -2.57
CA ILE A 244 8.46 -30.90 -1.40
C ILE A 244 7.57 -32.12 -1.65
N GLU A 245 8.17 -33.32 -1.67
CA GLU A 245 7.46 -34.60 -1.92
C GLU A 245 6.58 -34.59 -3.19
N GLY A 246 7.04 -33.87 -4.23
CA GLY A 246 6.34 -33.76 -5.51
C GLY A 246 5.27 -32.67 -5.58
N GLU A 247 4.89 -32.04 -4.47
CA GLU A 247 3.95 -30.93 -4.41
C GLU A 247 4.70 -29.58 -4.44
N ALA A 248 4.15 -28.59 -5.16
CA ALA A 248 4.73 -27.26 -5.26
C ALA A 248 4.20 -26.34 -4.14
N PHE A 249 5.13 -25.68 -3.46
CA PHE A 249 4.87 -24.74 -2.38
C PHE A 249 5.45 -23.35 -2.69
N LEU A 250 4.72 -22.32 -2.29
CA LEU A 250 5.25 -20.97 -2.15
C LEU A 250 5.90 -20.86 -0.76
N THR A 251 7.16 -20.45 -0.69
CA THR A 251 7.92 -20.32 0.56
C THR A 251 8.38 -18.89 0.77
N ILE A 252 8.41 -18.45 2.02
CA ILE A 252 8.88 -17.13 2.45
C ILE A 252 9.91 -17.27 3.57
N PRO A 253 10.76 -16.24 3.85
CA PRO A 253 11.73 -16.27 4.93
C PRO A 253 11.09 -16.46 6.31
N GLU A 254 11.60 -17.36 7.13
CA GLU A 254 11.10 -17.63 8.50
C GLU A 254 11.14 -16.38 9.39
N ASN A 255 12.17 -15.56 9.24
CA ASN A 255 12.37 -14.34 10.02
C ASN A 255 11.54 -13.15 9.55
N ALA A 256 10.66 -13.32 8.56
CA ALA A 256 9.77 -12.27 8.07
C ALA A 256 8.60 -11.95 9.04
N GLY A 257 8.44 -12.74 10.11
CA GLY A 257 7.44 -12.48 11.16
C GLY A 257 6.00 -12.90 10.84
N TYR A 258 5.80 -13.64 9.73
CA TYR A 258 4.54 -14.27 9.38
C TYR A 258 4.44 -15.66 10.01
N GLY A 259 3.25 -16.07 10.45
CA GLY A 259 3.05 -17.39 11.08
C GLY A 259 3.22 -18.58 10.12
N ILE A 260 3.12 -18.31 8.82
CA ILE A 260 3.24 -19.29 7.74
C ILE A 260 4.55 -19.04 7.02
N ILE A 261 5.33 -20.09 6.77
CA ILE A 261 6.58 -20.03 6.00
C ILE A 261 6.48 -20.73 4.65
N LYS A 262 5.45 -21.57 4.45
CA LYS A 262 5.17 -22.27 3.21
C LYS A 262 3.67 -22.50 3.02
N GLU A 263 3.22 -22.44 1.78
CA GLU A 263 1.82 -22.71 1.42
C GLU A 263 1.75 -23.49 0.10
N PRO A 264 0.92 -24.54 -0.02
CA PRO A 264 0.72 -25.24 -1.28
C PRO A 264 0.18 -24.32 -2.37
N LEU A 265 0.78 -24.32 -3.56
CA LEU A 265 0.34 -23.47 -4.69
C LEU A 265 -1.13 -23.71 -5.10
N LYS A 266 -1.66 -24.92 -4.85
CA LYS A 266 -3.09 -25.22 -5.12
C LYS A 266 -4.07 -24.47 -4.23
N ASN A 267 -3.58 -23.82 -3.14
CA ASN A 267 -4.41 -23.05 -2.20
C ASN A 267 -4.35 -21.54 -2.48
N LEU A 268 -3.52 -21.12 -3.43
CA LEU A 268 -3.35 -19.75 -3.87
C LEU A 268 -4.20 -19.49 -5.11
#